data_757388f9c06062bd58ad8ff00db75862
#
_entry.id   757388f9c06062bd58ad8ff00db75862
#
_cell.length_a   1.000
_cell.length_b   1.000
_cell.length_c   1.000
_cell.angle_alpha   90.00
_cell.angle_beta   90.00
_cell.angle_gamma   90.00
#
_symmetry.space_group_name_H-M   'P 1'
#
loop_
_entity.id
_entity.type
_entity.pdbx_description
1 polymer ?
#
loop_
_entity_poly.entity_id
_entity_poly.type
_entity_poly.pdbx_seq_one_letter_code
_entity_poly.pdbx_strand_id
1 'polypeptide(L)'
;GLLLCGAEPEPLLRGGTGSQSILQEMPEELPDRLEAGTHNMPGIAGLLEGLRFVEQQGVGPIAGHERHLTRHMAALLRDIPGAEVFYTPEDGAQTGVLSFRLAGWDCEALGEALAAQGAAVRAGLHCAPLAHRTAGTLETGTVRCSFSAFSTTAQVEHFARILRQIVR
;
A
#
# COMPACT_ATOMS: atom_id res chain seq x y z
N GLY A 1 14.27 2.57 5.81
CA GLY A 1 14.25 1.29 5.09
C GLY A 1 15.26 0.31 5.65
N LEU A 2 15.23 -0.91 5.13
CA LEU A 2 16.16 -1.98 5.48
C LEU A 2 16.64 -2.65 4.18
N LEU A 3 17.93 -2.92 4.09
CA LEU A 3 18.53 -3.67 2.98
C LEU A 3 19.11 -4.99 3.53
N LEU A 4 18.67 -6.11 2.98
CA LEU A 4 19.23 -7.44 3.25
C LEU A 4 20.08 -7.84 2.06
N CYS A 5 21.39 -8.06 2.28
CA CYS A 5 22.35 -8.39 1.24
C CYS A 5 22.80 -9.85 1.37
N GLY A 6 22.73 -10.62 0.29
CA GLY A 6 23.31 -11.97 0.21
C GLY A 6 24.80 -11.99 -0.16
N ALA A 7 25.34 -10.84 -0.54
CA ALA A 7 26.76 -10.60 -0.79
C ALA A 7 27.07 -9.17 -0.36
N GLU A 8 28.36 -8.87 -0.15
CA GLU A 8 28.80 -7.54 0.22
C GLU A 8 28.75 -6.60 -0.99
N PRO A 9 27.87 -5.56 -0.99
CA PRO A 9 27.77 -4.63 -2.11
C PRO A 9 28.80 -3.50 -1.98
N GLU A 10 29.06 -2.80 -3.08
CA GLU A 10 29.83 -1.57 -3.08
C GLU A 10 28.95 -0.40 -2.62
N PRO A 11 29.53 0.60 -1.90
CA PRO A 11 28.80 1.81 -1.50
C PRO A 11 28.27 2.58 -2.71
N LEU A 12 26.96 2.82 -2.73
CA LEU A 12 26.31 3.66 -3.75
C LEU A 12 26.52 5.16 -3.45
N LEU A 13 26.47 5.52 -2.18
CA LEU A 13 26.70 6.88 -1.69
C LEU A 13 27.93 6.88 -0.80
N ARG A 14 28.71 7.96 -0.87
CA ARG A 14 29.89 8.17 -0.05
C ARG A 14 29.79 9.46 0.72
N GLY A 15 30.26 9.50 1.96
CA GLY A 15 30.20 10.67 2.84
C GLY A 15 30.61 10.34 4.26
N GLY A 16 30.59 11.34 5.13
CA GLY A 16 30.90 11.12 6.54
C GLY A 16 29.94 10.17 7.21
N THR A 17 30.45 9.22 7.98
CA THR A 17 29.63 8.24 8.73
C THR A 17 29.41 8.65 10.19
N GLY A 18 30.21 9.61 10.68
CA GLY A 18 30.22 10.01 12.10
C GLY A 18 31.03 9.09 13.03
N SER A 19 31.41 7.90 12.57
CA SER A 19 32.19 6.93 13.35
C SER A 19 33.72 7.07 13.21
N GLN A 20 34.19 7.36 11.99
CA GLN A 20 35.59 7.49 11.64
C GLN A 20 35.88 8.79 10.86
N SER A 21 35.66 9.94 11.49
CA SER A 21 35.73 11.26 10.85
C SER A 21 37.10 11.67 10.33
N ILE A 22 38.17 10.93 10.69
CA ILE A 22 39.51 11.18 10.18
C ILE A 22 39.79 10.56 8.81
N LEU A 23 38.97 9.59 8.39
CA LEU A 23 39.09 8.93 7.09
C LEU A 23 38.55 9.82 5.97
N GLN A 24 39.26 9.88 4.85
CA GLN A 24 38.75 10.52 3.62
C GLN A 24 37.90 9.57 2.79
N GLU A 25 38.11 8.27 2.91
CA GLU A 25 37.36 7.22 2.26
C GLU A 25 36.33 6.60 3.23
N MET A 26 35.34 5.88 2.67
CA MET A 26 34.39 5.13 3.49
C MET A 26 35.11 4.08 4.33
N PRO A 27 34.65 3.84 5.59
CA PRO A 27 35.15 2.74 6.39
C PRO A 27 35.01 1.39 5.68
N GLU A 28 35.86 0.42 6.05
CA GLU A 28 35.75 -0.95 5.51
C GLU A 28 34.68 -1.78 6.25
N GLU A 29 34.40 -1.44 7.50
CA GLU A 29 33.47 -2.20 8.34
C GLU A 29 32.00 -1.88 8.03
N LEU A 30 31.20 -2.94 8.06
CA LEU A 30 29.74 -2.83 8.04
C LEU A 30 29.20 -2.52 9.46
N PRO A 31 28.12 -1.74 9.58
CA PRO A 31 27.30 -1.17 8.49
C PRO A 31 27.85 0.15 7.91
N ASP A 32 28.83 0.78 8.53
CA ASP A 32 29.32 2.13 8.24
C ASP A 32 29.74 2.31 6.77
N ARG A 33 30.33 1.27 6.17
CA ARG A 33 30.70 1.26 4.76
C ARG A 33 29.56 1.60 3.81
N LEU A 34 28.32 1.23 4.15
CA LEU A 34 27.14 1.39 3.30
C LEU A 34 26.21 2.52 3.77
N GLU A 35 26.51 3.13 4.91
CA GLU A 35 25.65 4.12 5.55
C GLU A 35 26.33 5.48 5.66
N ALA A 36 26.29 6.27 4.58
CA ALA A 36 26.80 7.65 4.58
C ALA A 36 25.79 8.61 5.20
N GLY A 37 26.25 9.47 6.10
CA GLY A 37 25.45 10.51 6.75
C GLY A 37 24.92 10.12 8.14
N THR A 38 24.16 11.02 8.75
CA THR A 38 23.51 10.78 10.05
C THR A 38 22.32 9.83 9.89
N HIS A 39 22.30 8.79 10.70
CA HIS A 39 21.26 7.76 10.67
C HIS A 39 19.90 8.31 11.09
N ASN A 40 18.84 7.87 10.41
CA ASN A 40 17.47 8.17 10.78
C ASN A 40 17.03 7.29 11.99
N MET A 41 17.51 7.63 13.18
CA MET A 41 17.23 6.85 14.40
C MET A 41 15.74 6.71 14.70
N PRO A 42 14.88 7.76 14.57
CA PRO A 42 13.43 7.60 14.73
C PRO A 42 12.82 6.61 13.73
N GLY A 43 13.27 6.64 12.47
CA GLY A 43 12.82 5.69 11.44
C GLY A 43 13.26 4.26 11.72
N ILE A 44 14.48 4.05 12.25
CA ILE A 44 14.98 2.73 12.64
C ILE A 44 14.17 2.19 13.82
N ALA A 45 13.92 3.01 14.85
CA ALA A 45 13.08 2.62 15.98
C ALA A 45 11.65 2.25 15.54
N GLY A 46 11.05 3.06 14.68
CA GLY A 46 9.73 2.75 14.12
C GLY A 46 9.69 1.47 13.30
N LEU A 47 10.73 1.20 12.49
CA LEU A 47 10.85 -0.05 11.75
C LEU A 47 10.93 -1.26 12.68
N LEU A 48 11.72 -1.17 13.78
CA LEU A 48 11.84 -2.23 14.78
C LEU A 48 10.47 -2.59 15.38
N GLU A 49 9.68 -1.57 15.78
CA GLU A 49 8.35 -1.81 16.36
C GLU A 49 7.37 -2.35 15.31
N GLY A 50 7.45 -1.90 14.05
CA GLY A 50 6.67 -2.47 12.95
C GLY A 50 6.98 -3.96 12.71
N LEU A 51 8.26 -4.35 12.75
CA LEU A 51 8.67 -5.76 12.64
C LEU A 51 8.17 -6.59 13.83
N ARG A 52 8.28 -6.09 15.04
CA ARG A 52 7.75 -6.73 16.25
C ARG A 52 6.25 -6.95 16.18
N PHE A 53 5.51 -5.95 15.70
CA PHE A 53 4.06 -6.07 15.48
C PHE A 53 3.74 -7.21 14.50
N VAL A 54 4.41 -7.26 13.33
CA VAL A 54 4.18 -8.31 12.34
C VAL A 54 4.57 -9.70 12.89
N GLU A 55 5.67 -9.80 13.64
CA GLU A 55 6.10 -11.05 14.29
C GLU A 55 5.06 -11.54 15.32
N GLN A 56 4.55 -10.64 16.16
CA GLN A 56 3.54 -10.96 17.19
C GLN A 56 2.19 -11.35 16.60
N GLN A 57 1.72 -10.64 15.58
CA GLN A 57 0.43 -10.93 14.94
C GLN A 57 0.51 -12.11 13.98
N GLY A 58 1.65 -12.29 13.33
CA GLY A 58 1.87 -13.27 12.28
C GLY A 58 1.43 -12.81 10.90
N VAL A 59 2.26 -13.07 9.89
CA VAL A 59 1.97 -12.71 8.49
C VAL A 59 0.69 -13.39 7.98
N GLY A 60 0.48 -14.66 8.32
CA GLY A 60 -0.69 -15.43 7.90
C GLY A 60 -2.02 -14.83 8.39
N PRO A 61 -2.19 -14.59 9.70
CA PRO A 61 -3.38 -13.91 10.25
C PRO A 61 -3.62 -12.52 9.66
N ILE A 62 -2.57 -11.68 9.52
CA ILE A 62 -2.70 -10.35 8.89
C ILE A 62 -3.24 -10.49 7.46
N ALA A 63 -2.60 -11.32 6.63
CA ALA A 63 -3.02 -11.53 5.25
C ALA A 63 -4.44 -12.14 5.16
N GLY A 64 -4.80 -13.02 6.07
CA GLY A 64 -6.15 -13.59 6.18
C GLY A 64 -7.20 -12.53 6.47
N HIS A 65 -6.93 -11.64 7.42
CA HIS A 65 -7.79 -10.51 7.77
C HIS A 65 -7.98 -9.55 6.59
N GLU A 66 -6.88 -9.13 5.95
CA GLU A 66 -6.93 -8.24 4.79
C GLU A 66 -7.73 -8.84 3.64
N ARG A 67 -7.52 -10.12 3.32
CA ARG A 67 -8.30 -10.83 2.28
C ARG A 67 -9.79 -10.93 2.64
N HIS A 68 -10.10 -11.15 3.93
CA HIS A 68 -11.49 -11.14 4.39
C HIS A 68 -12.18 -9.80 4.11
N LEU A 69 -11.54 -8.69 4.50
CA LEU A 69 -12.07 -7.33 4.27
C LEU A 69 -12.19 -7.02 2.77
N THR A 70 -11.19 -7.41 1.97
CA THR A 70 -11.20 -7.22 0.52
C THR A 70 -12.36 -7.98 -0.13
N ARG A 71 -12.59 -9.24 0.26
CA ARG A 71 -13.72 -10.05 -0.22
C ARG A 71 -15.06 -9.44 0.16
N HIS A 72 -15.18 -8.97 1.41
CA HIS A 72 -16.39 -8.32 1.89
C HIS A 72 -16.69 -7.04 1.11
N MET A 73 -15.69 -6.18 0.93
CA MET A 73 -15.82 -4.97 0.10
C MET A 73 -16.20 -5.31 -1.33
N ALA A 74 -15.57 -6.29 -1.96
CA ALA A 74 -15.88 -6.70 -3.32
C ALA A 74 -17.35 -7.16 -3.46
N ALA A 75 -17.89 -7.87 -2.48
CA ALA A 75 -19.29 -8.24 -2.47
C ALA A 75 -20.20 -7.01 -2.39
N LEU A 76 -19.93 -6.09 -1.45
CA LEU A 76 -20.74 -4.88 -1.28
C LEU A 76 -20.72 -3.95 -2.50
N LEU A 77 -19.57 -3.86 -3.20
CA LEU A 77 -19.43 -3.04 -4.40
C LEU A 77 -20.18 -3.64 -5.59
N ARG A 78 -20.21 -4.96 -5.74
CA ARG A 78 -20.95 -5.64 -6.81
C ARG A 78 -22.46 -5.41 -6.74
N ASP A 79 -22.99 -5.10 -5.55
CA ASP A 79 -24.40 -4.74 -5.35
C ASP A 79 -24.71 -3.29 -5.74
N ILE A 80 -23.69 -2.49 -6.13
CA ILE A 80 -23.87 -1.11 -6.56
C ILE A 80 -24.03 -1.06 -8.09
N PRO A 81 -25.13 -0.55 -8.62
CA PRO A 81 -25.34 -0.46 -10.07
C PRO A 81 -24.21 0.30 -10.75
N GLY A 82 -23.66 -0.27 -11.82
CA GLY A 82 -22.58 0.32 -12.61
C GLY A 82 -21.17 0.15 -12.01
N ALA A 83 -21.02 -0.49 -10.85
CA ALA A 83 -19.71 -0.79 -10.32
C ALA A 83 -19.07 -1.99 -11.03
N GLU A 84 -17.87 -1.79 -11.54
CA GLU A 84 -17.00 -2.86 -12.03
C GLU A 84 -15.85 -3.05 -11.03
N VAL A 85 -15.70 -4.27 -10.52
CA VAL A 85 -14.80 -4.60 -9.40
C VAL A 85 -13.71 -5.55 -9.88
N PHE A 86 -12.47 -5.14 -9.76
CA PHE A 86 -11.29 -5.94 -10.14
C PHE A 86 -10.87 -6.79 -8.94
N TYR A 87 -11.46 -7.97 -8.83
CA TYR A 87 -11.25 -8.90 -7.73
C TYR A 87 -11.01 -10.31 -8.26
N THR A 88 -9.97 -10.96 -7.76
CA THR A 88 -9.62 -12.35 -8.08
C THR A 88 -10.01 -13.25 -6.90
N PRO A 89 -10.93 -14.21 -7.08
CA PRO A 89 -11.39 -15.08 -5.99
C PRO A 89 -10.42 -16.21 -5.65
N GLU A 90 -9.39 -16.43 -6.47
CA GLU A 90 -8.41 -17.50 -6.30
C GLU A 90 -7.59 -17.33 -5.01
N ASP A 91 -7.44 -18.40 -4.25
CA ASP A 91 -6.69 -18.39 -3.00
C ASP A 91 -5.23 -17.99 -3.24
N GLY A 92 -4.80 -16.96 -2.50
CA GLY A 92 -3.43 -16.43 -2.56
C GLY A 92 -3.18 -15.38 -3.67
N ALA A 93 -4.08 -15.22 -4.64
CA ALA A 93 -3.91 -14.23 -5.72
C ALA A 93 -4.36 -12.81 -5.31
N GLN A 94 -5.28 -12.70 -4.33
CA GLN A 94 -5.79 -11.41 -3.85
C GLN A 94 -5.06 -10.97 -2.58
N THR A 95 -4.63 -9.71 -2.58
CA THR A 95 -4.07 -9.01 -1.41
C THR A 95 -5.11 -8.11 -0.73
N GLY A 96 -4.69 -7.32 0.25
CA GLY A 96 -5.52 -6.28 0.90
C GLY A 96 -5.82 -5.05 0.02
N VAL A 97 -5.76 -5.19 -1.29
CA VAL A 97 -5.97 -4.09 -2.25
C VAL A 97 -7.11 -4.44 -3.20
N LEU A 98 -8.05 -3.52 -3.38
CA LEU A 98 -9.17 -3.68 -4.28
C LEU A 98 -9.33 -2.44 -5.14
N SER A 99 -9.38 -2.62 -6.47
CA SER A 99 -9.67 -1.56 -7.41
C SER A 99 -11.08 -1.73 -7.98
N PHE A 100 -11.74 -0.61 -8.25
CA PHE A 100 -13.04 -0.60 -8.91
C PHE A 100 -13.20 0.67 -9.75
N ARG A 101 -14.13 0.66 -10.68
CA ARG A 101 -14.63 1.85 -11.37
C ARG A 101 -16.15 1.88 -11.34
N LEU A 102 -16.74 3.04 -11.59
CA LEU A 102 -18.18 3.25 -11.58
C LEU A 102 -18.61 3.86 -12.90
N ALA A 103 -19.57 3.24 -13.57
CA ALA A 103 -20.09 3.73 -14.84
C ALA A 103 -20.65 5.15 -14.69
N GLY A 104 -20.28 6.03 -15.63
CA GLY A 104 -20.70 7.43 -15.62
C GLY A 104 -19.90 8.34 -14.67
N TRP A 105 -18.90 7.82 -13.96
CA TRP A 105 -18.04 8.60 -13.10
C TRP A 105 -16.58 8.59 -13.59
N ASP A 106 -15.96 9.75 -13.57
CA ASP A 106 -14.51 9.87 -13.63
C ASP A 106 -13.90 9.38 -12.32
N CYS A 107 -12.77 8.66 -12.36
CA CYS A 107 -12.21 8.04 -11.15
C CYS A 107 -11.67 9.08 -10.16
N GLU A 108 -11.13 10.20 -10.62
CA GLU A 108 -10.60 11.25 -9.76
C GLU A 108 -11.76 12.02 -9.11
N ALA A 109 -12.79 12.38 -9.87
CA ALA A 109 -13.98 13.01 -9.32
C ALA A 109 -14.71 12.12 -8.30
N LEU A 110 -14.76 10.81 -8.54
CA LEU A 110 -15.30 9.85 -7.56
C LEU A 110 -14.43 9.80 -6.29
N GLY A 111 -13.10 9.80 -6.45
CA GLY A 111 -12.15 9.85 -5.35
C GLY A 111 -12.33 11.10 -4.48
N GLU A 112 -12.52 12.27 -5.10
CA GLU A 112 -12.78 13.54 -4.41
C GLU A 112 -14.11 13.51 -3.66
N ALA A 113 -15.18 13.01 -4.28
CA ALA A 113 -16.47 12.88 -3.64
C ALA A 113 -16.44 11.95 -2.43
N LEU A 114 -15.69 10.83 -2.50
CA LEU A 114 -15.44 9.92 -1.39
C LEU A 114 -14.64 10.59 -0.27
N ALA A 115 -13.58 11.32 -0.63
CA ALA A 115 -12.74 12.04 0.33
C ALA A 115 -13.54 13.11 1.08
N ALA A 116 -14.44 13.82 0.41
CA ALA A 116 -15.36 14.81 1.03
C ALA A 116 -16.28 14.17 2.09
N GLN A 117 -16.52 12.86 2.02
CA GLN A 117 -17.28 12.08 3.00
C GLN A 117 -16.38 11.36 4.03
N GLY A 118 -15.06 11.67 4.04
CA GLY A 118 -14.10 11.08 4.96
C GLY A 118 -13.58 9.68 4.57
N ALA A 119 -13.83 9.24 3.34
CA ALA A 119 -13.31 7.97 2.85
C ALA A 119 -11.98 8.18 2.10
N ALA A 120 -10.87 7.70 2.69
CA ALA A 120 -9.55 7.80 2.10
C ALA A 120 -9.33 6.70 1.06
N VAL A 121 -9.24 7.10 -0.20
CA VAL A 121 -8.96 6.22 -1.34
C VAL A 121 -7.86 6.81 -2.23
N ARG A 122 -7.41 6.07 -3.20
CA ARG A 122 -6.55 6.58 -4.25
C ARG A 122 -7.23 6.40 -5.61
N ALA A 123 -7.23 7.44 -6.44
CA ALA A 123 -7.74 7.40 -7.81
C ALA A 123 -6.60 7.46 -8.83
N GLY A 124 -6.85 7.06 -10.08
CA GLY A 124 -5.94 7.13 -11.22
C GLY A 124 -5.26 5.81 -11.58
N LEU A 125 -4.05 5.90 -12.14
CA LEU A 125 -3.31 4.75 -12.69
C LEU A 125 -2.38 4.04 -11.69
N HIS A 126 -2.27 4.54 -10.46
CA HIS A 126 -1.48 3.92 -9.36
C HIS A 126 -0.02 3.59 -9.71
N CYS A 127 0.60 4.33 -10.65
CA CYS A 127 1.94 4.07 -11.19
C CYS A 127 2.08 2.69 -11.87
N ALA A 128 0.98 2.11 -12.37
CA ALA A 128 0.91 0.77 -12.94
C ALA A 128 0.27 0.76 -14.35
N PRO A 129 0.79 1.52 -15.34
CA PRO A 129 0.14 1.66 -16.65
C PRO A 129 0.00 0.34 -17.41
N LEU A 130 0.92 -0.61 -17.21
CA LEU A 130 0.83 -1.93 -17.85
C LEU A 130 -0.32 -2.77 -17.28
N ALA A 131 -0.56 -2.72 -15.97
CA ALA A 131 -1.70 -3.38 -15.35
C ALA A 131 -3.02 -2.79 -15.85
N HIS A 132 -3.10 -1.45 -15.92
CA HIS A 132 -4.27 -0.75 -16.46
C HIS A 132 -4.52 -1.06 -17.94
N ARG A 133 -3.46 -1.22 -18.74
CA ARG A 133 -3.59 -1.67 -20.15
C ARG A 133 -4.18 -3.06 -20.24
N THR A 134 -3.69 -4.00 -19.42
CA THR A 134 -4.21 -5.37 -19.37
C THR A 134 -5.66 -5.43 -18.90
N ALA A 135 -6.02 -4.60 -17.92
CA ALA A 135 -7.38 -4.52 -17.37
C ALA A 135 -8.35 -3.66 -18.22
N GLY A 136 -7.89 -3.02 -19.31
CA GLY A 136 -8.73 -2.14 -20.14
C GLY A 136 -9.15 -0.85 -19.43
N THR A 137 -8.36 -0.36 -18.48
CA THR A 137 -8.65 0.81 -17.65
C THR A 137 -7.61 1.92 -17.80
N LEU A 138 -6.79 1.89 -18.86
CA LEU A 138 -5.72 2.86 -19.06
C LEU A 138 -6.26 4.29 -19.22
N GLU A 139 -7.37 4.46 -19.94
CA GLU A 139 -7.98 5.77 -20.19
C GLU A 139 -8.88 6.26 -19.04
N THR A 140 -9.39 5.35 -18.23
CA THR A 140 -10.35 5.70 -17.17
C THR A 140 -9.73 5.74 -15.78
N GLY A 141 -8.59 5.08 -15.58
CA GLY A 141 -8.09 4.81 -14.24
C GLY A 141 -9.05 3.94 -13.41
N THR A 142 -8.80 3.86 -12.13
CA THR A 142 -9.65 3.19 -11.14
C THR A 142 -9.58 3.91 -9.80
N VAL A 143 -10.58 3.69 -8.94
CA VAL A 143 -10.50 4.00 -7.51
C VAL A 143 -9.99 2.77 -6.77
N ARG A 144 -9.00 2.94 -5.90
CA ARG A 144 -8.36 1.86 -5.14
C ARG A 144 -8.59 2.03 -3.65
N CYS A 145 -9.14 0.99 -3.04
CA CYS A 145 -9.18 0.78 -1.59
C CYS A 145 -7.99 -0.08 -1.16
N SER A 146 -7.42 0.21 0.00
CA SER A 146 -6.33 -0.58 0.60
C SER A 146 -6.67 -0.87 2.05
N PHE A 147 -6.62 -2.14 2.42
CA PHE A 147 -6.90 -2.63 3.77
C PHE A 147 -5.60 -3.02 4.46
N SER A 148 -5.58 -2.93 5.77
CA SER A 148 -4.45 -3.28 6.61
C SER A 148 -4.91 -4.08 7.82
N ALA A 149 -3.96 -4.54 8.62
CA ALA A 149 -4.22 -5.19 9.91
C ALA A 149 -5.09 -4.34 10.87
N PHE A 150 -5.17 -3.02 10.65
CA PHE A 150 -5.94 -2.08 11.47
C PHE A 150 -7.31 -1.74 10.90
N SER A 151 -7.61 -2.14 9.68
CA SER A 151 -8.91 -1.89 9.04
C SER A 151 -9.99 -2.79 9.65
N THR A 152 -11.23 -2.32 9.68
CA THR A 152 -12.36 -3.04 10.29
C THR A 152 -13.50 -3.28 9.32
N THR A 153 -14.31 -4.31 9.57
CA THR A 153 -15.55 -4.58 8.81
C THR A 153 -16.52 -3.39 8.85
N ALA A 154 -16.62 -2.71 10.00
CA ALA A 154 -17.48 -1.53 10.13
C ALA A 154 -17.04 -0.38 9.19
N GLN A 155 -15.73 -0.20 8.97
CA GLN A 155 -15.22 0.78 8.01
C GLN A 155 -15.56 0.40 6.57
N VAL A 156 -15.46 -0.89 6.22
CA VAL A 156 -15.85 -1.42 4.91
C VAL A 156 -17.33 -1.17 4.63
N GLU A 157 -18.20 -1.47 5.58
CA GLU A 157 -19.65 -1.24 5.46
C GLU A 157 -19.99 0.26 5.41
N HIS A 158 -19.27 1.07 6.18
CA HIS A 158 -19.43 2.52 6.15
C HIS A 158 -19.06 3.09 4.77
N PHE A 159 -17.94 2.67 4.19
CA PHE A 159 -17.54 3.02 2.84
C PHE A 159 -18.63 2.69 1.81
N ALA A 160 -19.16 1.48 1.85
CA ALA A 160 -20.20 1.07 0.92
C ALA A 160 -21.51 1.91 1.08
N ARG A 161 -21.83 2.36 2.30
CA ARG A 161 -22.95 3.29 2.53
C ARG A 161 -22.69 4.67 1.90
N ILE A 162 -21.49 5.23 2.11
CA ILE A 162 -21.06 6.50 1.50
C ILE A 162 -21.20 6.41 -0.03
N LEU A 163 -20.63 5.38 -0.63
CA LEU A 163 -20.64 5.22 -2.09
C LEU A 163 -22.08 5.12 -2.63
N ARG A 164 -22.98 4.38 -1.96
CA ARG A 164 -24.40 4.32 -2.34
C ARG A 164 -25.13 5.67 -2.23
N GLN A 165 -24.69 6.56 -1.35
CA GLN A 165 -25.27 7.92 -1.25
C GLN A 165 -24.77 8.83 -2.37
N ILE A 166 -23.51 8.71 -2.77
CA ILE A 166 -22.89 9.49 -3.84
C ILE A 166 -23.52 9.15 -5.22
N VAL A 167 -23.89 7.89 -5.45
CA VAL A 167 -24.38 7.40 -6.75
C VAL A 167 -25.90 7.42 -6.90
N ARG A 168 -26.62 7.93 -5.93
CA ARG A 168 -28.07 8.16 -6.00
C ARG A 168 -28.39 9.46 -6.71
#